data_a77aa32a8f480164e153a3639a91d7ca
#
_entry.id   a77aa32a8f480164e153a3639a91d7ca
#
_cell.length_a   1.000
_cell.length_b   1.000
_cell.length_c   1.000
_cell.angle_alpha   90.00
_cell.angle_beta   90.00
_cell.angle_gamma   90.00
#
_symmetry.space_group_name_H-M   'P 1'
#
loop_
_entity.id
_entity.type
_entity.pdbx_description
1 polymer ?
#
loop_
_entity_poly.entity_id
_entity_poly.type
_entity_poly.pdbx_seq_one_letter_code
_entity_poly.pdbx_strand_id
1 'polypeptide(L)'
;AKRELLNVFLTIPKDRILIVDPMGEYAPLVRRLGGQVIEIAPGSPSHINPMDIQLDLDDDESPLSMKADFLLSLCELVVGGKDGLQPIEKTVIDRCVRLIYRDMALGLETAKTPLLQDLYEELLKQPEPEARRVATALELYCTGSLNLFNHPTNVDLTARVVCIVLKGLGENLRKIAMHITNDFVTSAVNVNFHNGISTWCYFDERSEEHTS
;
A
#
# COMPACT_ATOMS: atom_id res chain seq x y z
N ALA A 1 0.09 21.52 10.91
CA ALA A 1 0.21 20.77 9.65
C ALA A 1 -0.19 21.58 8.41
N LYS A 2 -1.47 22.05 8.20
CA LYS A 2 -1.91 22.78 6.99
C LYS A 2 -1.10 24.06 6.70
N ARG A 3 -0.75 24.83 7.76
CA ARG A 3 0.08 26.06 7.63
C ARG A 3 1.52 25.70 7.20
N GLU A 4 2.08 24.65 7.74
CA GLU A 4 3.41 24.16 7.39
C GLU A 4 3.47 23.69 5.95
N LEU A 5 2.48 22.90 5.51
CA LEU A 5 2.35 22.48 4.11
C LEU A 5 2.34 23.69 3.15
N LEU A 6 1.56 24.73 3.47
CA LEU A 6 1.55 25.96 2.68
C LEU A 6 2.92 26.66 2.65
N ASN A 7 3.62 26.67 3.79
CA ASN A 7 4.96 27.25 3.88
C ASN A 7 5.93 26.49 2.97
N VAL A 8 5.99 25.15 3.07
CA VAL A 8 6.83 24.31 2.20
C VAL A 8 6.47 24.51 0.72
N PHE A 9 5.17 24.51 0.40
CA PHE A 9 4.70 24.74 -0.97
C PHE A 9 5.19 26.08 -1.55
N LEU A 10 5.15 27.15 -0.75
CA LEU A 10 5.50 28.48 -1.21
C LEU A 10 7.02 28.73 -1.25
N THR A 11 7.78 28.13 -0.31
CA THR A 11 9.21 28.45 -0.14
C THR A 11 10.14 27.47 -0.83
N ILE A 12 9.72 26.22 -1.09
CA ILE A 12 10.58 25.17 -1.66
C ILE A 12 9.95 24.59 -2.94
N PRO A 13 10.03 25.29 -4.09
CA PRO A 13 9.27 24.92 -5.29
C PRO A 13 9.68 23.61 -5.96
N LYS A 14 10.87 23.08 -5.65
CA LYS A 14 11.39 21.84 -6.26
C LYS A 14 10.97 20.57 -5.50
N ASP A 15 10.59 20.69 -4.24
CA ASP A 15 10.23 19.55 -3.42
C ASP A 15 8.83 19.03 -3.76
N ARG A 16 8.64 17.74 -3.59
CA ARG A 16 7.33 17.09 -3.67
C ARG A 16 6.66 17.05 -2.31
N ILE A 17 5.33 17.00 -2.31
CA ILE A 17 4.51 16.94 -1.10
C ILE A 17 3.50 15.82 -1.31
N LEU A 18 3.58 14.79 -0.47
CA LEU A 18 2.65 13.66 -0.45
C LEU A 18 1.85 13.70 0.86
N ILE A 19 0.54 13.56 0.75
CA ILE A 19 -0.38 13.65 1.89
C ILE A 19 -1.24 12.39 1.90
N VAL A 20 -1.25 11.67 3.01
CA VAL A 20 -2.22 10.61 3.29
C VAL A 20 -3.27 11.18 4.23
N ASP A 21 -4.49 11.31 3.73
CA ASP A 21 -5.59 12.05 4.35
C ASP A 21 -6.86 11.18 4.42
N PRO A 22 -6.98 10.29 5.41
CA PRO A 22 -8.10 9.37 5.53
C PRO A 22 -9.48 10.06 5.56
N MET A 23 -9.54 11.28 6.07
CA MET A 23 -10.79 12.02 6.26
C MET A 23 -11.10 13.03 5.15
N GLY A 24 -10.13 13.33 4.27
CA GLY A 24 -10.30 14.27 3.16
C GLY A 24 -10.23 15.75 3.57
N GLU A 25 -9.62 16.06 4.71
CA GLU A 25 -9.51 17.44 5.21
C GLU A 25 -8.54 18.31 4.41
N TYR A 26 -7.51 17.71 3.79
CA TYR A 26 -6.51 18.41 2.98
C TYR A 26 -6.93 18.52 1.51
N ALA A 27 -7.81 17.66 1.03
CA ALA A 27 -8.20 17.61 -0.37
C ALA A 27 -8.68 18.97 -0.94
N PRO A 28 -9.49 19.80 -0.24
CA PRO A 28 -9.88 21.12 -0.75
C PRO A 28 -8.68 22.08 -0.92
N LEU A 29 -7.72 22.01 0.02
CA LEU A 29 -6.50 22.82 -0.04
C LEU A 29 -5.63 22.41 -1.22
N VAL A 30 -5.38 21.10 -1.38
CA VAL A 30 -4.57 20.55 -2.44
C VAL A 30 -5.13 20.90 -3.82
N ARG A 31 -6.45 20.79 -4.02
CA ARG A 31 -7.09 21.23 -5.28
C ARG A 31 -6.86 22.72 -5.57
N ARG A 32 -6.93 23.58 -4.55
CA ARG A 32 -6.65 25.03 -4.71
C ARG A 32 -5.20 25.33 -5.06
N LEU A 33 -4.26 24.48 -4.62
CA LEU A 33 -2.85 24.58 -4.96
C LEU A 33 -2.53 23.99 -6.35
N GLY A 34 -3.53 23.50 -7.09
CA GLY A 34 -3.33 22.81 -8.38
C GLY A 34 -2.71 21.42 -8.23
N GLY A 35 -2.76 20.84 -7.04
CA GLY A 35 -2.29 19.48 -6.77
C GLY A 35 -3.30 18.41 -7.16
N GLN A 36 -2.84 17.16 -7.16
CA GLN A 36 -3.64 15.98 -7.48
C GLN A 36 -4.30 15.43 -6.22
N VAL A 37 -5.57 15.05 -6.32
CA VAL A 37 -6.28 14.31 -5.27
C VAL A 37 -6.66 12.95 -5.82
N ILE A 38 -6.15 11.90 -5.20
CA ILE A 38 -6.43 10.49 -5.51
C ILE A 38 -7.39 9.98 -4.45
N GLU A 39 -8.55 9.52 -4.85
CA GLU A 39 -9.56 8.98 -3.94
C GLU A 39 -9.59 7.45 -4.05
N ILE A 40 -9.23 6.77 -2.96
CA ILE A 40 -9.31 5.31 -2.82
C ILE A 40 -10.58 4.99 -2.03
N ALA A 41 -11.58 4.50 -2.72
CA ALA A 41 -12.90 4.23 -2.17
C ALA A 41 -13.58 3.09 -2.94
N PRO A 42 -14.56 2.40 -2.34
CA PRO A 42 -15.39 1.45 -3.09
C PRO A 42 -16.03 2.12 -4.31
N GLY A 43 -15.80 1.53 -5.50
CA GLY A 43 -16.29 2.07 -6.76
C GLY A 43 -15.49 3.24 -7.35
N SER A 44 -14.41 3.68 -6.73
CA SER A 44 -13.44 4.60 -7.34
C SER A 44 -12.71 3.92 -8.49
N PRO A 45 -12.37 4.66 -9.57
CA PRO A 45 -11.52 4.15 -10.64
C PRO A 45 -10.04 4.07 -10.26
N SER A 46 -9.64 4.58 -9.09
CA SER A 46 -8.25 4.63 -8.63
C SER A 46 -7.90 3.39 -7.84
N HIS A 47 -6.81 2.73 -8.22
CA HIS A 47 -6.34 1.49 -7.61
C HIS A 47 -4.88 1.56 -7.24
N ILE A 48 -4.54 0.93 -6.11
CA ILE A 48 -3.17 0.69 -5.65
C ILE A 48 -3.03 -0.81 -5.44
N ASN A 49 -2.02 -1.41 -6.06
CA ASN A 49 -1.68 -2.82 -5.90
C ASN A 49 -0.69 -2.99 -4.75
N PRO A 50 -1.02 -3.66 -3.65
CA PRO A 50 -0.08 -3.90 -2.56
C PRO A 50 1.10 -4.80 -2.95
N MET A 51 0.98 -5.48 -4.11
CA MET A 51 2.03 -6.36 -4.61
C MET A 51 3.06 -5.64 -5.49
N ASP A 52 2.94 -4.32 -5.72
CA ASP A 52 3.94 -3.58 -6.48
C ASP A 52 5.29 -3.58 -5.74
N ILE A 53 6.37 -3.79 -6.50
CA ILE A 53 7.75 -3.85 -6.00
C ILE A 53 8.68 -3.07 -6.92
N GLN A 54 9.66 -2.39 -6.35
CA GLN A 54 10.74 -1.71 -7.06
C GLN A 54 12.01 -2.56 -6.93
N LEU A 55 12.38 -3.26 -7.99
CA LEU A 55 13.57 -4.15 -7.99
C LEU A 55 14.87 -3.41 -8.35
N ASP A 56 14.76 -2.22 -8.96
CA ASP A 56 15.90 -1.48 -9.54
C ASP A 56 16.57 -0.49 -8.55
N LEU A 57 16.14 -0.46 -7.29
CA LEU A 57 16.73 0.39 -6.28
C LEU A 57 17.94 -0.33 -5.66
N ASP A 58 19.12 0.30 -5.75
CA ASP A 58 20.36 -0.14 -5.09
C ASP A 58 20.28 0.21 -3.58
N ASP A 59 19.48 -0.53 -2.85
CA ASP A 59 19.39 -0.45 -1.40
C ASP A 59 20.19 -1.59 -0.75
N ASP A 60 20.68 -1.37 0.47
CA ASP A 60 21.42 -2.38 1.27
C ASP A 60 20.56 -3.62 1.60
N GLU A 61 19.23 -3.47 1.56
CA GLU A 61 18.29 -4.56 1.82
C GLU A 61 17.65 -5.07 0.52
N SER A 62 17.44 -6.37 0.43
CA SER A 62 16.75 -6.99 -0.71
C SER A 62 15.31 -6.47 -0.83
N PRO A 63 14.91 -5.86 -1.97
CA PRO A 63 13.54 -5.38 -2.18
C PRO A 63 12.49 -6.48 -1.96
N LEU A 64 12.82 -7.72 -2.30
CA LEU A 64 11.93 -8.86 -2.07
C LEU A 64 11.74 -9.17 -0.58
N SER A 65 12.80 -9.02 0.25
CA SER A 65 12.68 -9.22 1.70
C SER A 65 11.80 -8.15 2.33
N MET A 66 11.98 -6.89 1.94
CA MET A 66 11.12 -5.78 2.41
C MET A 66 9.66 -6.00 2.00
N LYS A 67 9.42 -6.44 0.76
CA LYS A 67 8.07 -6.76 0.29
C LYS A 67 7.46 -7.95 1.02
N ALA A 68 8.25 -8.97 1.35
CA ALA A 68 7.78 -10.12 2.13
C ALA A 68 7.37 -9.69 3.55
N ASP A 69 8.13 -8.83 4.23
CA ASP A 69 7.80 -8.30 5.54
C ASP A 69 6.52 -7.44 5.50
N PHE A 70 6.38 -6.60 4.48
CA PHE A 70 5.14 -5.84 4.27
C PHE A 70 3.94 -6.77 4.08
N LEU A 71 4.05 -7.80 3.24
CA LEU A 71 2.96 -8.75 2.98
C LEU A 71 2.63 -9.62 4.19
N LEU A 72 3.62 -9.97 5.02
CA LEU A 72 3.37 -10.61 6.31
C LEU A 72 2.52 -9.71 7.22
N SER A 73 2.88 -8.44 7.34
CA SER A 73 2.12 -7.46 8.12
C SER A 73 0.70 -7.24 7.56
N LEU A 74 0.55 -7.22 6.24
CA LEU A 74 -0.75 -7.12 5.58
C LEU A 74 -1.62 -8.34 5.87
N CYS A 75 -1.05 -9.55 5.74
CA CYS A 75 -1.76 -10.79 6.07
C CYS A 75 -2.15 -10.84 7.56
N GLU A 76 -1.33 -10.32 8.46
CA GLU A 76 -1.65 -10.22 9.89
C GLU A 76 -2.85 -9.31 10.14
N LEU A 77 -2.96 -8.18 9.46
CA LEU A 77 -4.13 -7.29 9.51
C LEU A 77 -5.38 -7.97 8.93
N VAL A 78 -5.24 -8.76 7.87
CA VAL A 78 -6.36 -9.45 7.18
C VAL A 78 -6.86 -10.63 8.00
N VAL A 79 -5.97 -11.47 8.50
CA VAL A 79 -6.33 -12.64 9.34
C VAL A 79 -6.92 -12.18 10.67
N GLY A 80 -6.39 -11.09 11.23
CA GLY A 80 -6.88 -10.49 12.46
C GLY A 80 -6.72 -11.36 13.69
N GLY A 81 -7.40 -10.94 14.78
CA GLY A 81 -7.39 -11.66 16.03
C GLY A 81 -6.32 -11.15 17.01
N LYS A 82 -6.40 -11.65 18.28
CA LYS A 82 -5.48 -11.21 19.34
C LYS A 82 -4.09 -11.82 19.21
N ASP A 83 -4.01 -12.99 18.59
CA ASP A 83 -2.77 -13.78 18.51
C ASP A 83 -1.99 -13.56 17.21
N GLY A 84 -2.55 -12.78 16.27
CA GLY A 84 -1.93 -12.51 14.97
C GLY A 84 -1.66 -13.78 14.14
N LEU A 85 -0.64 -13.73 13.29
CA LEU A 85 -0.19 -14.89 12.50
C LEU A 85 0.67 -15.84 13.33
N GLN A 86 0.37 -17.12 13.23
CA GLN A 86 1.17 -18.17 13.83
C GLN A 86 2.51 -18.37 13.07
N PRO A 87 3.58 -18.89 13.72
CA PRO A 87 4.87 -19.08 13.05
C PRO A 87 4.80 -19.90 11.76
N ILE A 88 3.96 -20.93 11.71
CA ILE A 88 3.75 -21.74 10.50
C ILE A 88 3.12 -20.91 9.39
N GLU A 89 2.12 -20.09 9.71
CA GLU A 89 1.47 -19.19 8.74
C GLU A 89 2.48 -18.20 8.15
N LYS A 90 3.33 -17.60 8.97
CA LYS A 90 4.40 -16.69 8.53
C LYS A 90 5.35 -17.39 7.56
N THR A 91 5.77 -18.61 7.88
CA THR A 91 6.67 -19.40 7.01
C THR A 91 6.03 -19.73 5.67
N VAL A 92 4.76 -20.10 5.67
CA VAL A 92 4.04 -20.44 4.44
C VAL A 92 3.80 -19.20 3.57
N ILE A 93 3.43 -18.06 4.18
CA ILE A 93 3.28 -16.78 3.45
C ILE A 93 4.59 -16.39 2.80
N ASP A 94 5.70 -16.38 3.54
CA ASP A 94 7.03 -16.04 3.00
C ASP A 94 7.42 -16.95 1.82
N ARG A 95 7.18 -18.26 1.94
CA ARG A 95 7.38 -19.22 0.85
C ARG A 95 6.56 -18.86 -0.39
N CYS A 96 5.27 -18.58 -0.23
CA CYS A 96 4.38 -18.21 -1.33
C CYS A 96 4.82 -16.88 -1.98
N VAL A 97 5.21 -15.89 -1.19
CA VAL A 97 5.73 -14.61 -1.71
C VAL A 97 6.94 -14.86 -2.61
N ARG A 98 7.92 -15.65 -2.16
CA ARG A 98 9.10 -15.97 -3.00
C ARG A 98 8.74 -16.71 -4.29
N LEU A 99 7.71 -17.56 -4.25
CA LEU A 99 7.26 -18.30 -5.44
C LEU A 99 6.61 -17.39 -6.47
N ILE A 100 5.71 -16.50 -6.06
CA ILE A 100 4.99 -15.60 -6.98
C ILE A 100 5.88 -14.50 -7.58
N TYR A 101 6.94 -14.09 -6.88
CA TYR A 101 7.91 -13.10 -7.39
C TYR A 101 9.12 -13.73 -8.10
N ARG A 102 9.21 -15.07 -8.16
CA ARG A 102 10.38 -15.78 -8.71
C ARG A 102 10.75 -15.30 -10.11
N ASP A 103 9.78 -15.18 -11.00
CA ASP A 103 10.02 -14.85 -12.40
C ASP A 103 10.49 -13.39 -12.55
N MET A 104 9.96 -12.48 -11.72
CA MET A 104 10.44 -11.09 -11.63
C MET A 104 11.87 -11.01 -11.06
N ALA A 105 12.16 -11.77 -10.00
CA ALA A 105 13.50 -11.83 -9.40
C ALA A 105 14.56 -12.40 -10.36
N LEU A 106 14.15 -13.25 -11.30
CA LEU A 106 15.00 -13.78 -12.37
C LEU A 106 15.11 -12.84 -13.58
N GLY A 107 14.42 -11.71 -13.57
CA GLY A 107 14.45 -10.73 -14.67
C GLY A 107 13.82 -11.23 -15.97
N LEU A 108 12.85 -12.14 -15.90
CA LEU A 108 12.20 -12.67 -17.09
C LEU A 108 11.31 -11.59 -17.74
N GLU A 109 11.47 -11.37 -19.05
CA GLU A 109 10.70 -10.36 -19.81
C GLU A 109 9.18 -10.60 -19.76
N THR A 110 8.74 -11.83 -19.52
CA THR A 110 7.32 -12.20 -19.41
C THR A 110 6.75 -12.03 -18.00
N ALA A 111 7.60 -11.71 -17.02
CA ALA A 111 7.17 -11.54 -15.64
C ALA A 111 6.20 -10.36 -15.51
N LYS A 112 5.11 -10.59 -14.79
CA LYS A 112 4.12 -9.55 -14.47
C LYS A 112 4.11 -9.32 -12.97
N THR A 113 3.82 -8.09 -12.58
CA THR A 113 3.58 -7.78 -11.17
C THR A 113 2.38 -8.59 -10.67
N PRO A 114 2.56 -9.39 -9.62
CA PRO A 114 1.45 -10.17 -9.05
C PRO A 114 0.33 -9.27 -8.52
N LEU A 115 -0.85 -9.86 -8.31
CA LEU A 115 -1.96 -9.29 -7.55
C LEU A 115 -2.15 -10.07 -6.24
N LEU A 116 -2.97 -9.56 -5.34
CA LEU A 116 -3.35 -10.29 -4.12
C LEU A 116 -3.95 -11.66 -4.43
N GLN A 117 -4.65 -11.78 -5.54
CA GLN A 117 -5.21 -13.04 -6.00
C GLN A 117 -4.12 -14.10 -6.28
N ASP A 118 -2.96 -13.70 -6.80
CA ASP A 118 -1.86 -14.64 -7.06
C ASP A 118 -1.33 -15.23 -5.75
N LEU A 119 -1.24 -14.40 -4.69
CA LEU A 119 -0.88 -14.88 -3.35
C LEU A 119 -1.95 -15.81 -2.78
N TYR A 120 -3.23 -15.45 -2.92
CA TYR A 120 -4.35 -16.29 -2.51
C TYR A 120 -4.32 -17.67 -3.20
N GLU A 121 -4.15 -17.70 -4.51
CA GLU A 121 -4.10 -18.93 -5.30
C GLU A 121 -2.87 -19.78 -4.95
N GLU A 122 -1.72 -19.14 -4.68
CA GLU A 122 -0.51 -19.85 -4.28
C GLU A 122 -0.64 -20.47 -2.88
N LEU A 123 -1.28 -19.77 -1.95
CA LEU A 123 -1.60 -20.30 -0.62
C LEU A 123 -2.52 -21.53 -0.69
N LEU A 124 -3.50 -21.54 -1.60
CA LEU A 124 -4.39 -22.68 -1.79
C LEU A 124 -3.68 -23.95 -2.30
N LYS A 125 -2.52 -23.81 -2.95
CA LYS A 125 -1.70 -24.93 -3.44
C LYS A 125 -0.87 -25.59 -2.33
N GLN A 126 -0.69 -24.90 -1.20
CA GLN A 126 0.13 -25.40 -0.12
C GLN A 126 -0.58 -26.52 0.66
N PRO A 127 0.16 -27.56 1.12
CA PRO A 127 -0.47 -28.70 1.82
C PRO A 127 -0.86 -28.38 3.27
N GLU A 128 -0.30 -27.34 3.86
CA GLU A 128 -0.53 -26.98 5.25
C GLU A 128 -1.94 -26.41 5.47
N PRO A 129 -2.70 -26.88 6.49
CA PRO A 129 -4.02 -26.34 6.78
C PRO A 129 -3.98 -24.84 7.21
N GLU A 130 -2.86 -24.40 7.76
CA GLU A 130 -2.61 -23.00 8.11
C GLU A 130 -2.60 -22.10 6.88
N ALA A 131 -2.06 -22.58 5.77
CA ALA A 131 -2.10 -21.85 4.48
C ALA A 131 -3.56 -21.62 4.03
N ARG A 132 -4.41 -22.62 4.20
CA ARG A 132 -5.83 -22.51 3.85
C ARG A 132 -6.58 -21.52 4.74
N ARG A 133 -6.22 -21.42 6.02
CA ARG A 133 -6.77 -20.42 6.94
C ARG A 133 -6.46 -19.00 6.46
N VAL A 134 -5.20 -18.73 6.09
CA VAL A 134 -4.77 -17.42 5.55
C VAL A 134 -5.46 -17.14 4.21
N ALA A 135 -5.50 -18.11 3.29
CA ALA A 135 -6.18 -17.99 2.02
C ALA A 135 -7.66 -17.63 2.20
N THR A 136 -8.37 -18.33 3.10
CA THR A 136 -9.79 -18.05 3.39
C THR A 136 -10.00 -16.62 3.90
N ALA A 137 -9.08 -16.09 4.71
CA ALA A 137 -9.15 -14.71 5.17
C ALA A 137 -8.89 -13.71 4.02
N LEU A 138 -7.97 -14.01 3.10
CA LEU A 138 -7.67 -13.19 1.92
C LEU A 138 -8.79 -13.22 0.88
N GLU A 139 -9.60 -14.27 0.80
CA GLU A 139 -10.66 -14.42 -0.21
C GLU A 139 -11.58 -13.22 -0.26
N LEU A 140 -11.92 -12.64 0.89
CA LEU A 140 -12.76 -11.44 0.99
C LEU A 140 -12.18 -10.24 0.21
N TYR A 141 -10.85 -10.13 0.17
CA TYR A 141 -10.12 -9.03 -0.44
C TYR A 141 -9.66 -9.31 -1.88
N CYS A 142 -9.76 -10.55 -2.33
CA CYS A 142 -9.40 -10.97 -3.69
C CYS A 142 -10.63 -11.10 -4.58
N THR A 143 -11.52 -12.03 -4.25
CA THR A 143 -12.73 -12.38 -5.02
C THR A 143 -14.02 -11.91 -4.36
N GLY A 144 -13.95 -11.52 -3.09
CA GLY A 144 -15.08 -11.06 -2.30
C GLY A 144 -15.43 -9.58 -2.51
N SER A 145 -16.30 -9.07 -1.64
CA SER A 145 -16.87 -7.72 -1.73
C SER A 145 -15.87 -6.59 -1.38
N LEU A 146 -14.71 -6.90 -0.84
CA LEU A 146 -13.69 -5.92 -0.45
C LEU A 146 -12.44 -5.96 -1.35
N ASN A 147 -12.60 -6.30 -2.63
CA ASN A 147 -11.52 -6.49 -3.60
C ASN A 147 -10.88 -5.19 -4.12
N LEU A 148 -11.00 -4.09 -3.39
CA LEU A 148 -10.50 -2.75 -3.74
C LEU A 148 -9.00 -2.74 -4.13
N PHE A 149 -8.20 -3.60 -3.52
CA PHE A 149 -6.74 -3.68 -3.71
C PHE A 149 -6.29 -4.86 -4.59
N ASN A 150 -7.23 -5.55 -5.24
CA ASN A 150 -6.92 -6.66 -6.16
C ASN A 150 -6.96 -6.21 -7.63
N HIS A 151 -6.35 -5.08 -7.92
CA HIS A 151 -6.25 -4.48 -9.26
C HIS A 151 -4.84 -3.92 -9.48
N PRO A 152 -4.34 -3.89 -10.73
CA PRO A 152 -3.09 -3.20 -11.04
C PRO A 152 -3.16 -1.72 -10.63
N THR A 153 -2.04 -1.18 -10.13
CA THR A 153 -1.94 0.25 -9.83
C THR A 153 -2.14 1.06 -11.11
N ASN A 154 -3.03 2.05 -11.03
CA ASN A 154 -3.34 2.95 -12.13
C ASN A 154 -3.24 4.44 -11.74
N VAL A 155 -2.65 4.72 -10.59
CA VAL A 155 -2.37 6.07 -10.08
C VAL A 155 -0.88 6.28 -9.97
N ASP A 156 -0.44 7.53 -10.10
CA ASP A 156 0.96 7.91 -9.92
C ASP A 156 1.09 9.06 -8.90
N LEU A 157 2.28 9.22 -8.34
CA LEU A 157 2.62 10.26 -7.37
C LEU A 157 3.63 11.27 -7.96
N THR A 158 3.58 11.50 -9.27
CA THR A 158 4.54 12.37 -9.98
C THR A 158 4.20 13.86 -9.86
N ALA A 159 2.95 14.21 -9.58
CA ALA A 159 2.56 15.58 -9.34
C ALA A 159 3.30 16.17 -8.12
N ARG A 160 3.56 17.47 -8.14
CA ARG A 160 4.28 18.15 -7.05
C ARG A 160 3.60 18.02 -5.71
N VAL A 161 2.26 18.10 -5.68
CA VAL A 161 1.45 17.91 -4.49
C VAL A 161 0.41 16.86 -4.78
N VAL A 162 0.44 15.77 -4.03
CA VAL A 162 -0.54 14.68 -4.13
C VAL A 162 -1.18 14.44 -2.78
N CYS A 163 -2.49 14.29 -2.75
CA CYS A 163 -3.26 13.92 -1.57
C CYS A 163 -4.01 12.63 -1.87
N ILE A 164 -3.74 11.59 -1.09
CA ILE A 164 -4.48 10.33 -1.14
C ILE A 164 -5.53 10.34 -0.06
N VAL A 165 -6.80 10.19 -0.45
CA VAL A 165 -7.97 10.21 0.42
C VAL A 165 -8.56 8.81 0.51
N LEU A 166 -8.80 8.34 1.75
CA LEU A 166 -9.36 7.01 2.02
C LEU A 166 -10.81 7.15 2.50
N LYS A 167 -11.73 7.35 1.56
CA LYS A 167 -13.11 7.71 1.87
C LYS A 167 -14.07 6.52 1.79
N GLY A 168 -15.08 6.50 2.66
CA GLY A 168 -16.16 5.50 2.59
C GLY A 168 -15.72 4.08 2.97
N LEU A 169 -14.59 3.92 3.64
CA LEU A 169 -14.08 2.64 4.10
C LEU A 169 -14.54 2.35 5.53
N GLY A 170 -15.06 1.16 5.76
CA GLY A 170 -15.30 0.65 7.11
C GLY A 170 -13.98 0.54 7.91
N GLU A 171 -14.07 0.48 9.25
CA GLU A 171 -12.90 0.55 10.14
C GLU A 171 -11.80 -0.48 9.78
N ASN A 172 -12.16 -1.73 9.55
CA ASN A 172 -11.18 -2.78 9.24
C ASN A 172 -10.51 -2.54 7.87
N LEU A 173 -11.29 -2.21 6.84
CA LEU A 173 -10.74 -1.93 5.51
C LEU A 173 -9.90 -0.65 5.51
N ARG A 174 -10.23 0.33 6.36
CA ARG A 174 -9.43 1.57 6.52
C ARG A 174 -8.04 1.27 7.05
N LYS A 175 -7.88 0.37 8.04
CA LYS A 175 -6.57 -0.03 8.56
C LYS A 175 -5.71 -0.69 7.48
N ILE A 176 -6.30 -1.57 6.70
CA ILE A 176 -5.64 -2.22 5.55
C ILE A 176 -5.28 -1.18 4.48
N ALA A 177 -6.20 -0.29 4.13
CA ALA A 177 -5.97 0.77 3.17
C ALA A 177 -4.85 1.72 3.59
N MET A 178 -4.81 2.11 4.88
CA MET A 178 -3.71 2.91 5.44
C MET A 178 -2.37 2.20 5.31
N HIS A 179 -2.31 0.92 5.65
CA HIS A 179 -1.08 0.13 5.56
C HIS A 179 -0.56 0.06 4.11
N ILE A 180 -1.44 -0.25 3.15
CA ILE A 180 -1.12 -0.30 1.71
C ILE A 180 -0.71 1.08 1.19
N THR A 181 -1.42 2.14 1.56
CA THR A 181 -1.13 3.50 1.10
C THR A 181 0.21 3.99 1.66
N ASN A 182 0.54 3.66 2.90
CA ASN A 182 1.81 4.01 3.52
C ASN A 182 2.98 3.32 2.80
N ASP A 183 2.87 2.04 2.46
CA ASP A 183 3.88 1.32 1.65
C ASP A 183 4.05 1.97 0.27
N PHE A 184 2.96 2.28 -0.41
CA PHE A 184 2.96 2.93 -1.72
C PHE A 184 3.63 4.32 -1.68
N VAL A 185 3.32 5.14 -0.67
CA VAL A 185 3.95 6.46 -0.48
C VAL A 185 5.43 6.31 -0.14
N THR A 186 5.80 5.36 0.74
CA THR A 186 7.20 5.11 1.11
C THR A 186 8.01 4.68 -0.11
N SER A 187 7.48 3.79 -0.94
CA SER A 187 8.12 3.40 -2.20
C SER A 187 8.34 4.60 -3.13
N ALA A 188 7.36 5.49 -3.25
CA ALA A 188 7.50 6.70 -4.06
C ALA A 188 8.54 7.69 -3.49
N VAL A 189 8.65 7.79 -2.16
CA VAL A 189 9.70 8.59 -1.49
C VAL A 189 11.07 8.05 -1.82
N ASN A 190 11.26 6.74 -1.75
CA ASN A 190 12.54 6.10 -2.07
C ASN A 190 12.93 6.36 -3.54
N VAL A 191 12.00 6.17 -4.48
CA VAL A 191 12.23 6.51 -5.89
C VAL A 191 12.61 7.99 -6.08
N ASN A 192 11.90 8.90 -5.41
CA ASN A 192 12.22 10.32 -5.45
C ASN A 192 13.62 10.61 -4.89
N PHE A 193 13.98 10.01 -3.76
CA PHE A 193 15.29 10.17 -3.13
C PHE A 193 16.43 9.73 -4.06
N HIS A 194 16.33 8.58 -4.70
CA HIS A 194 17.30 8.11 -5.69
C HIS A 194 17.41 9.04 -6.91
N ASN A 195 16.33 9.73 -7.25
CA ASN A 195 16.30 10.75 -8.30
C ASN A 195 16.73 12.17 -7.81
N GLY A 196 17.19 12.30 -6.56
CA GLY A 196 17.62 13.59 -5.99
C GLY A 196 16.45 14.55 -5.72
N ILE A 197 15.24 14.03 -5.53
CA ILE A 197 14.03 14.84 -5.29
C ILE A 197 13.64 14.71 -3.81
N SER A 198 13.72 15.82 -3.07
CA SER A 198 13.21 15.89 -1.69
C SER A 198 11.69 15.77 -1.64
N THR A 199 11.19 14.97 -0.72
CA THR A 199 9.75 14.70 -0.56
C THR A 199 9.31 14.92 0.88
N TRP A 200 8.27 15.72 1.07
CA TRP A 200 7.61 15.98 2.35
C TRP A 200 6.37 15.11 2.46
N CYS A 201 6.31 14.29 3.50
CA CYS A 201 5.15 13.42 3.75
C CYS A 201 4.35 13.90 4.94
N TYR A 202 3.04 14.00 4.77
CA TYR A 202 2.08 14.34 5.81
C TYR A 202 1.09 13.17 5.96
N PHE A 203 1.12 12.55 7.13
CA PHE A 203 0.16 11.50 7.50
C PHE A 203 -0.81 12.09 8.52
N ASP A 204 -2.10 12.13 8.18
CA ASP A 204 -3.14 12.54 9.12
C ASP A 204 -3.72 11.32 9.82
N GLU A 205 -3.21 11.04 11.03
CA GLU A 205 -3.62 9.89 11.85
C GLU A 205 -4.81 10.20 12.77
N ARG A 206 -5.55 11.27 12.55
CA ARG A 206 -6.70 11.58 13.40
C ARG A 206 -7.75 10.47 13.34
N SER A 207 -7.58 9.47 14.22
CA SER A 207 -8.71 8.67 14.69
C SER A 207 -9.70 9.64 15.35
N GLU A 208 -10.99 9.47 15.08
CA GLU A 208 -12.06 10.13 15.82
C GLU A 208 -11.91 9.75 17.30
N GLU A 209 -11.10 10.52 18.06
CA GLU A 209 -11.25 10.53 19.50
C GLU A 209 -12.56 11.24 19.79
N HIS A 210 -13.51 10.46 20.23
CA HIS A 210 -14.83 10.81 20.70
C HIS A 210 -14.82 12.08 21.54
N THR A 211 -15.44 13.13 21.06
CA THR A 211 -16.12 14.08 21.93
C THR A 211 -17.41 13.44 22.40
N SER A 212 -17.35 12.86 23.60
CA SER A 212 -18.52 12.55 24.43
C SER A 212 -19.16 13.84 24.88
#